data_0346c1fbe0ad82299ec417895354ba6f
#
_entry.id   0346c1fbe0ad82299ec417895354ba6f
#
_cell.length_a   1.000
_cell.length_b   1.000
_cell.length_c   1.000
_cell.angle_alpha   90.00
_cell.angle_beta   90.00
_cell.angle_gamma   90.00
#
_symmetry.space_group_name_H-M   'P 1'
#
loop_
_entity.id
_entity.type
_entity.pdbx_description
1 polymer ?
#
loop_
_entity_poly.entity_id
_entity_poly.type
_entity_poly.pdbx_seq_one_letter_code
_entity_poly.pdbx_strand_id
1 'polypeptide(L)'
;QGEIGKPIHCIADGYVSRVSVTPGGYGQALYITHPNGYTSVYGHISKFAPAVAKLVEEYQYENETFAVDLKFEPGQLAFKSGEIIALSGNEGYSFGPHLHMEIRRTDTGELIDPLQFYTDKVKDTTPPRASLVMLYPQPGKGVVSGSPKKKAIPVAALGTPVEAWGEIAA
;
A
#
# COMPACT_ATOMS: atom_id res chain seq x y z
N GLN A 1 -1.13 -12.13 9.06
CA GLN A 1 -1.55 -12.56 7.73
C GLN A 1 -3.05 -12.78 7.76
N GLY A 2 -3.76 -12.25 6.76
CA GLY A 2 -5.20 -12.34 6.62
C GLY A 2 -5.65 -13.60 5.87
N GLU A 3 -6.95 -13.64 5.57
CA GLU A 3 -7.58 -14.69 4.74
C GLU A 3 -8.10 -14.07 3.44
N ILE A 4 -8.13 -14.86 2.37
CA ILE A 4 -8.78 -14.46 1.11
C ILE A 4 -10.31 -14.52 1.29
N GLY A 5 -11.02 -13.59 0.67
CA GLY A 5 -12.49 -13.58 0.63
C GLY A 5 -13.18 -12.92 1.82
N LYS A 6 -12.44 -12.28 2.72
CA LYS A 6 -13.05 -11.47 3.79
C LYS A 6 -13.60 -10.17 3.23
N PRO A 7 -14.79 -9.71 3.66
CA PRO A 7 -15.35 -8.45 3.19
C PRO A 7 -14.47 -7.26 3.58
N ILE A 8 -14.23 -6.39 2.61
CA ILE A 8 -13.60 -5.10 2.79
C ILE A 8 -14.72 -4.05 2.77
N HIS A 9 -14.77 -3.23 3.82
CA HIS A 9 -15.78 -2.19 3.97
C HIS A 9 -15.21 -0.82 3.61
N CYS A 10 -16.05 0.02 3.00
CA CYS A 10 -15.74 1.42 2.75
C CYS A 10 -15.55 2.16 4.08
N ILE A 11 -14.44 2.86 4.25
CA ILE A 11 -14.12 3.52 5.54
C ILE A 11 -14.94 4.79 5.79
N ALA A 12 -15.41 5.45 4.74
CA ALA A 12 -16.23 6.67 4.79
C ALA A 12 -17.05 6.80 3.51
N ASP A 13 -18.09 7.63 3.52
CA ASP A 13 -18.84 7.98 2.31
C ASP A 13 -17.86 8.53 1.25
N GLY A 14 -18.05 8.11 -0.01
CA GLY A 14 -17.20 8.58 -1.10
C GLY A 14 -17.61 8.02 -2.45
N TYR A 15 -16.90 8.41 -3.50
CA TYR A 15 -17.08 7.87 -4.84
C TYR A 15 -15.81 7.15 -5.30
N VAL A 16 -15.98 6.12 -6.09
CA VAL A 16 -14.86 5.45 -6.74
C VAL A 16 -14.23 6.41 -7.74
N SER A 17 -13.03 6.87 -7.48
CA SER A 17 -12.30 7.75 -8.39
C SER A 17 -11.42 6.97 -9.37
N ARG A 18 -11.02 5.74 -9.02
CA ARG A 18 -10.21 4.89 -9.90
C ARG A 18 -10.37 3.42 -9.54
N VAL A 19 -10.38 2.57 -10.56
CA VAL A 19 -10.23 1.11 -10.45
C VAL A 19 -9.05 0.69 -11.32
N SER A 20 -8.15 -0.11 -10.77
CA SER A 20 -7.04 -0.65 -11.56
C SER A 20 -6.90 -2.15 -11.39
N VAL A 21 -6.55 -2.82 -12.49
CA VAL A 21 -6.19 -4.24 -12.54
C VAL A 21 -4.86 -4.36 -13.27
N THR A 22 -3.86 -4.91 -12.58
CA THR A 22 -2.52 -5.09 -13.13
C THR A 22 -1.95 -6.45 -12.72
N PRO A 23 -1.07 -7.08 -13.51
CA PRO A 23 -0.45 -8.35 -13.12
C PRO A 23 0.54 -8.21 -11.96
N GLY A 24 0.96 -7.00 -11.61
CA GLY A 24 1.91 -6.70 -10.53
C GLY A 24 1.41 -5.57 -9.63
N GLY A 25 2.29 -5.00 -8.80
CA GLY A 25 1.94 -3.92 -7.89
C GLY A 25 0.78 -4.29 -6.96
N TYR A 26 -0.28 -3.49 -6.94
CA TYR A 26 -1.47 -3.75 -6.13
C TYR A 26 -2.38 -4.87 -6.67
N GLY A 27 -2.11 -5.41 -7.87
CA GLY A 27 -3.02 -6.35 -8.51
C GLY A 27 -4.35 -5.69 -8.85
N GLN A 28 -5.43 -6.12 -8.19
CA GLN A 28 -6.72 -5.45 -8.24
C GLN A 28 -6.77 -4.38 -7.14
N ALA A 29 -7.02 -3.13 -7.52
CA ALA A 29 -7.09 -2.02 -6.58
C ALA A 29 -8.27 -1.08 -6.82
N LEU A 30 -8.81 -0.54 -5.72
CA LEU A 30 -9.92 0.38 -5.69
C LEU A 30 -9.51 1.66 -4.96
N TYR A 31 -9.82 2.80 -5.56
CA TYR A 31 -9.56 4.13 -5.01
C TYR A 31 -10.89 4.82 -4.77
N ILE A 32 -11.13 5.25 -3.54
CA ILE A 32 -12.37 5.96 -3.16
C ILE A 32 -11.99 7.34 -2.65
N THR A 33 -12.50 8.37 -3.33
CA THR A 33 -12.30 9.77 -2.92
C THR A 33 -13.44 10.20 -2.02
N HIS A 34 -13.09 10.77 -0.88
CA HIS A 34 -14.00 11.19 0.18
C HIS A 34 -14.18 12.71 0.21
N PRO A 35 -15.35 13.22 0.68
CA PRO A 35 -15.62 14.66 0.73
C PRO A 35 -14.66 15.48 1.62
N ASN A 36 -13.95 14.80 2.53
CA ASN A 36 -13.01 15.42 3.47
C ASN A 36 -11.60 15.66 2.90
N GLY A 37 -11.41 15.49 1.58
CA GLY A 37 -10.13 15.73 0.91
C GLY A 37 -9.13 14.58 0.96
N TYR A 38 -9.56 13.40 1.38
CA TYR A 38 -8.74 12.19 1.38
C TYR A 38 -9.24 11.16 0.37
N THR A 39 -8.33 10.32 -0.09
CA THR A 39 -8.60 9.14 -0.92
C THR A 39 -8.10 7.90 -0.22
N SER A 40 -8.99 6.93 -0.01
CA SER A 40 -8.60 5.60 0.46
C SER A 40 -8.28 4.69 -0.71
N VAL A 41 -7.21 3.90 -0.56
CA VAL A 41 -6.76 2.92 -1.55
C VAL A 41 -6.82 1.54 -0.92
N TYR A 42 -7.38 0.59 -1.66
CA TYR A 42 -7.50 -0.81 -1.25
C TYR A 42 -6.82 -1.66 -2.33
N GLY A 43 -5.81 -2.44 -1.96
CA GLY A 43 -5.04 -3.27 -2.88
C GLY A 43 -5.10 -4.75 -2.55
N HIS A 44 -4.55 -5.55 -3.45
CA HIS A 44 -4.51 -7.02 -3.40
C HIS A 44 -5.89 -7.68 -3.30
N ILE A 45 -6.92 -7.01 -3.84
CA ILE A 45 -8.32 -7.44 -3.84
C ILE A 45 -8.46 -8.73 -4.65
N SER A 46 -9.26 -9.70 -4.16
CA SER A 46 -9.61 -10.91 -4.92
C SER A 46 -10.87 -10.74 -5.76
N LYS A 47 -11.80 -9.90 -5.31
CA LYS A 47 -13.07 -9.65 -6.00
C LYS A 47 -13.62 -8.28 -5.64
N PHE A 48 -13.98 -7.51 -6.64
CA PHE A 48 -14.71 -6.24 -6.46
C PHE A 48 -16.19 -6.46 -6.10
N ALA A 49 -16.83 -5.45 -5.52
CA ALA A 49 -18.28 -5.40 -5.41
C ALA A 49 -18.94 -5.51 -6.81
N PRO A 50 -20.16 -6.07 -6.92
CA PRO A 50 -20.78 -6.39 -8.20
C PRO A 50 -20.83 -5.21 -9.19
N ALA A 51 -21.11 -4.00 -8.71
CA ALA A 51 -21.18 -2.81 -9.56
C ALA A 51 -19.83 -2.46 -10.17
N VAL A 52 -18.73 -2.60 -9.42
CA VAL A 52 -17.36 -2.37 -9.89
C VAL A 52 -16.93 -3.50 -10.81
N ALA A 53 -17.17 -4.76 -10.42
CA ALA A 53 -16.77 -5.95 -11.18
C ALA A 53 -17.36 -5.90 -12.60
N LYS A 54 -18.63 -5.53 -12.73
CA LYS A 54 -19.30 -5.39 -14.03
C LYS A 54 -18.57 -4.41 -14.95
N LEU A 55 -18.18 -3.24 -14.46
CA LEU A 55 -17.48 -2.23 -15.24
C LEU A 55 -16.08 -2.70 -15.67
N VAL A 56 -15.40 -3.42 -14.79
CA VAL A 56 -14.08 -4.01 -15.09
C VAL A 56 -14.22 -5.07 -16.20
N GLU A 57 -15.17 -5.99 -16.07
CA GLU A 57 -15.44 -7.04 -17.05
C GLU A 57 -15.82 -6.46 -18.42
N GLU A 58 -16.74 -5.49 -18.46
CA GLU A 58 -17.15 -4.80 -19.70
C GLU A 58 -15.94 -4.17 -20.38
N TYR A 59 -15.10 -3.43 -19.65
CA TYR A 59 -13.90 -2.82 -20.21
C TYR A 59 -12.90 -3.87 -20.74
N GLN A 60 -12.69 -4.97 -19.99
CA GLN A 60 -11.76 -6.03 -20.40
C GLN A 60 -12.22 -6.72 -21.68
N TYR A 61 -13.51 -7.02 -21.82
CA TYR A 61 -14.06 -7.65 -23.02
C TYR A 61 -14.07 -6.68 -24.22
N GLU A 62 -14.47 -5.42 -24.03
CA GLU A 62 -14.48 -4.44 -25.11
C GLU A 62 -13.09 -4.11 -25.67
N ASN A 63 -12.07 -4.14 -24.82
CA ASN A 63 -10.71 -3.76 -25.19
C ASN A 63 -9.77 -4.98 -25.35
N GLU A 64 -10.28 -6.21 -25.22
CA GLU A 64 -9.50 -7.45 -25.31
C GLU A 64 -8.21 -7.40 -24.44
N THR A 65 -8.31 -6.89 -23.21
CA THR A 65 -7.18 -6.66 -22.31
C THR A 65 -7.44 -7.14 -20.89
N PHE A 66 -6.41 -7.68 -20.26
CA PHE A 66 -6.47 -7.98 -18.82
C PHE A 66 -6.30 -6.73 -17.97
N ALA A 67 -5.44 -5.80 -18.39
CA ALA A 67 -5.12 -4.61 -17.64
C ALA A 67 -6.24 -3.56 -17.71
N VAL A 68 -6.57 -2.98 -16.57
CA VAL A 68 -7.63 -1.96 -16.43
C VAL A 68 -7.09 -0.75 -15.69
N ASP A 69 -7.45 0.44 -16.16
CA ASP A 69 -7.26 1.71 -15.45
C ASP A 69 -8.44 2.64 -15.74
N LEU A 70 -9.53 2.41 -15.03
CA LEU A 70 -10.76 3.20 -15.15
C LEU A 70 -10.77 4.34 -14.14
N LYS A 71 -11.12 5.55 -14.61
CA LYS A 71 -11.32 6.73 -13.78
C LYS A 71 -12.77 7.17 -13.85
N PHE A 72 -13.28 7.64 -12.72
CA PHE A 72 -14.68 8.05 -12.57
C PHE A 72 -14.77 9.45 -11.98
N GLU A 73 -15.83 10.16 -12.41
CA GLU A 73 -16.18 11.46 -11.87
C GLU A 73 -17.10 11.32 -10.63
N PRO A 74 -17.16 12.36 -9.79
CA PRO A 74 -18.11 12.38 -8.67
C PRO A 74 -19.55 12.08 -9.12
N GLY A 75 -20.24 11.21 -8.38
CA GLY A 75 -21.62 10.83 -8.65
C GLY A 75 -21.83 9.64 -9.61
N GLN A 76 -20.79 9.15 -10.29
CA GLN A 76 -20.91 8.00 -11.20
C GLN A 76 -21.00 6.66 -10.45
N LEU A 77 -20.19 6.48 -9.43
CA LEU A 77 -20.14 5.25 -8.63
C LEU A 77 -19.77 5.60 -7.19
N ALA A 78 -20.73 5.50 -6.29
CA ALA A 78 -20.56 5.90 -4.90
C ALA A 78 -20.78 4.74 -3.93
N PHE A 79 -20.10 4.80 -2.79
CA PHE A 79 -20.29 3.91 -1.65
C PHE A 79 -20.49 4.70 -0.36
N LYS A 80 -21.29 4.13 0.53
CA LYS A 80 -21.47 4.62 1.88
C LYS A 80 -20.48 3.97 2.84
N SER A 81 -20.18 4.66 3.94
CA SER A 81 -19.41 4.10 5.03
C SER A 81 -20.00 2.76 5.49
N GLY A 82 -19.14 1.75 5.61
CA GLY A 82 -19.54 0.40 6.02
C GLY A 82 -20.06 -0.51 4.90
N GLU A 83 -20.34 -0.01 3.69
CA GLU A 83 -20.70 -0.86 2.56
C GLU A 83 -19.54 -1.76 2.13
N ILE A 84 -19.86 -2.99 1.71
CA ILE A 84 -18.87 -3.92 1.17
C ILE A 84 -18.46 -3.48 -0.23
N ILE A 85 -17.21 -3.13 -0.40
CA ILE A 85 -16.63 -2.64 -1.66
C ILE A 85 -15.83 -3.71 -2.41
N ALA A 86 -15.34 -4.71 -1.69
CA ALA A 86 -14.48 -5.76 -2.24
C ALA A 86 -14.34 -6.94 -1.26
N LEU A 87 -13.65 -7.98 -1.71
CA LEU A 87 -13.17 -9.08 -0.88
C LEU A 87 -11.63 -9.09 -0.84
N SER A 88 -11.07 -9.36 0.34
CA SER A 88 -9.62 -9.48 0.53
C SER A 88 -9.01 -10.57 -0.35
N GLY A 89 -7.76 -10.40 -0.73
CA GLY A 89 -7.08 -11.30 -1.63
C GLY A 89 -5.57 -11.33 -1.45
N ASN A 90 -4.91 -11.72 -2.53
CA ASN A 90 -3.45 -11.84 -2.62
C ASN A 90 -2.97 -11.53 -4.05
N GLU A 91 -3.74 -10.72 -4.80
CA GLU A 91 -3.44 -10.38 -6.19
C GLU A 91 -2.25 -9.41 -6.30
N GLY A 92 -1.57 -9.44 -7.44
CA GLY A 92 -0.43 -8.60 -7.71
C GLY A 92 0.85 -9.02 -6.96
N TYR A 93 1.67 -8.06 -6.57
CA TYR A 93 2.92 -8.32 -5.86
C TYR A 93 2.69 -8.41 -4.35
N SER A 94 2.37 -9.61 -3.88
CA SER A 94 2.05 -9.88 -2.47
C SER A 94 2.64 -11.22 -2.02
N PHE A 95 3.16 -11.27 -0.78
CA PHE A 95 3.75 -12.47 -0.18
C PHE A 95 2.77 -13.30 0.65
N GLY A 96 1.50 -12.94 0.67
CA GLY A 96 0.47 -13.64 1.42
C GLY A 96 -0.80 -12.81 1.57
N PRO A 97 -1.96 -13.44 1.82
CA PRO A 97 -3.23 -12.73 1.90
C PRO A 97 -3.20 -11.62 2.95
N HIS A 98 -3.51 -10.39 2.52
CA HIS A 98 -3.68 -9.23 3.39
C HIS A 98 -4.47 -8.14 2.68
N LEU A 99 -5.01 -7.21 3.44
CA LEU A 99 -5.51 -5.96 2.90
C LEU A 99 -4.36 -4.94 2.87
N HIS A 100 -3.99 -4.51 1.67
CA HIS A 100 -3.19 -3.31 1.52
C HIS A 100 -4.12 -2.10 1.54
N MET A 101 -3.98 -1.25 2.55
CA MET A 101 -4.80 -0.06 2.71
C MET A 101 -3.93 1.17 2.87
N GLU A 102 -4.24 2.22 2.10
CA GLU A 102 -3.60 3.52 2.21
C GLU A 102 -4.64 4.63 2.39
N ILE A 103 -4.25 5.71 3.02
CA ILE A 103 -4.96 6.98 3.00
C ILE A 103 -4.04 8.01 2.36
N ARG A 104 -4.54 8.75 1.38
CA ARG A 104 -3.81 9.77 0.66
C ARG A 104 -4.54 11.10 0.70
N ARG A 105 -3.81 12.19 0.68
CA ARG A 105 -4.40 13.49 0.34
C ARG A 105 -4.85 13.46 -1.12
N THR A 106 -6.08 13.86 -1.39
CA THR A 106 -6.63 13.78 -2.75
C THR A 106 -5.91 14.75 -3.71
N ASP A 107 -5.52 15.93 -3.23
CA ASP A 107 -4.89 17.00 -4.01
C ASP A 107 -3.43 16.70 -4.38
N THR A 108 -2.67 16.13 -3.47
CA THR A 108 -1.21 15.93 -3.62
C THR A 108 -0.84 14.47 -3.87
N GLY A 109 -1.71 13.52 -3.52
CA GLY A 109 -1.40 12.08 -3.51
C GLY A 109 -0.48 11.65 -2.36
N GLU A 110 -0.13 12.57 -1.44
CA GLU A 110 0.72 12.30 -0.28
C GLU A 110 0.11 11.21 0.61
N LEU A 111 0.94 10.25 1.01
CA LEU A 111 0.56 9.18 1.93
C LEU A 111 0.41 9.72 3.34
N ILE A 112 -0.69 9.39 3.97
CA ILE A 112 -0.99 9.72 5.36
C ILE A 112 -0.99 8.43 6.18
N ASP A 113 -0.40 8.47 7.37
CA ASP A 113 -0.45 7.33 8.29
C ASP A 113 -1.91 7.05 8.71
N PRO A 114 -2.47 5.88 8.33
CA PRO A 114 -3.84 5.53 8.69
C PRO A 114 -4.10 5.48 10.19
N LEU A 115 -3.09 5.23 11.00
CA LEU A 115 -3.22 5.17 12.46
C LEU A 115 -3.72 6.48 13.05
N GLN A 116 -3.48 7.63 12.38
CA GLN A 116 -4.03 8.93 12.81
C GLN A 116 -5.57 8.94 12.88
N PHE A 117 -6.23 8.07 12.10
CA PHE A 117 -7.70 7.93 12.08
C PHE A 117 -8.22 6.76 12.92
N TYR A 118 -7.35 5.89 13.39
CA TYR A 118 -7.71 4.62 14.05
C TYR A 118 -7.04 4.43 15.42
N THR A 119 -6.49 5.48 16.04
CA THR A 119 -5.74 5.41 17.30
C THR A 119 -6.49 4.67 18.41
N ASP A 120 -7.82 4.80 18.45
CA ASP A 120 -8.65 4.17 19.48
C ASP A 120 -9.06 2.73 19.15
N LYS A 121 -8.87 2.29 17.90
CA LYS A 121 -9.34 0.99 17.38
C LYS A 121 -8.23 -0.01 17.13
N VAL A 122 -7.02 0.46 16.84
CA VAL A 122 -5.85 -0.39 16.61
C VAL A 122 -4.96 -0.34 17.85
N LYS A 123 -4.92 -1.45 18.60
CA LYS A 123 -4.00 -1.62 19.71
C LYS A 123 -2.72 -2.26 19.19
N ASP A 124 -1.73 -1.45 18.86
CA ASP A 124 -0.36 -1.92 18.69
C ASP A 124 0.43 -1.62 19.97
N THR A 125 0.68 -2.64 20.74
CA THR A 125 1.45 -2.58 21.99
C THR A 125 2.85 -3.18 21.82
N THR A 126 3.18 -3.63 20.62
CA THR A 126 4.46 -4.27 20.34
C THR A 126 5.46 -3.24 19.81
N PRO A 127 6.45 -2.84 20.61
CA PRO A 127 7.46 -1.90 20.11
C PRO A 127 8.24 -2.54 18.97
N PRO A 128 8.63 -1.76 17.95
CA PRO A 128 9.44 -2.24 16.84
C PRO A 128 10.79 -2.76 17.37
N ARG A 129 11.21 -3.90 16.84
CA ARG A 129 12.54 -4.48 17.15
C ARG A 129 13.41 -4.43 15.91
N ALA A 130 14.43 -3.60 15.96
CA ALA A 130 15.50 -3.66 14.97
C ALA A 130 16.49 -4.76 15.39
N SER A 131 16.69 -5.76 14.55
CA SER A 131 17.68 -6.82 14.78
C SER A 131 19.00 -6.57 14.05
N LEU A 132 18.96 -5.78 12.99
CA LEU A 132 20.07 -5.59 12.10
C LEU A 132 20.04 -4.19 11.48
N VAL A 133 21.21 -3.54 11.38
CA VAL A 133 21.42 -2.36 10.55
C VAL A 133 22.32 -2.74 9.39
N MET A 134 21.90 -2.43 8.16
CA MET A 134 22.69 -2.68 6.97
C MET A 134 23.28 -1.36 6.46
N LEU A 135 24.59 -1.26 6.44
CA LEU A 135 25.32 -0.12 5.89
C LEU A 135 25.73 -0.41 4.44
N TYR A 136 25.40 0.51 3.54
CA TYR A 136 25.75 0.44 2.12
C TYR A 136 26.70 1.60 1.78
N PRO A 137 28.01 1.37 1.67
CA PRO A 137 28.91 2.39 1.18
C PRO A 137 28.55 2.82 -0.25
N GLN A 138 28.62 4.11 -0.54
CA GLN A 138 28.45 4.54 -1.93
C GLN A 138 29.65 4.05 -2.77
N PRO A 139 29.39 3.49 -3.96
CA PRO A 139 30.44 3.01 -4.84
C PRO A 139 31.49 4.10 -5.16
N GLY A 140 32.76 3.82 -4.88
CA GLY A 140 33.83 4.73 -5.11
C GLY A 140 33.94 5.93 -4.16
N LYS A 141 33.04 6.08 -3.19
CA LYS A 141 32.98 7.27 -2.31
C LYS A 141 33.04 6.97 -0.82
N GLY A 142 32.88 5.71 -0.42
CA GLY A 142 32.87 5.38 1.00
C GLY A 142 33.25 3.94 1.31
N VAL A 143 33.65 3.72 2.56
CA VAL A 143 33.94 2.39 3.12
C VAL A 143 33.30 2.24 4.49
N VAL A 144 32.98 1.02 4.86
CA VAL A 144 32.52 0.66 6.21
C VAL A 144 33.50 -0.33 6.78
N SER A 145 34.14 0.01 7.89
CA SER A 145 35.20 -0.79 8.50
C SER A 145 36.32 -1.18 7.47
N GLY A 146 36.79 -0.21 6.69
CA GLY A 146 37.82 -0.39 5.69
C GLY A 146 37.44 -1.16 4.41
N SER A 147 36.17 -1.51 4.23
CA SER A 147 35.67 -2.28 3.08
C SER A 147 34.65 -1.48 2.26
N PRO A 148 34.75 -1.50 0.91
CA PRO A 148 33.74 -0.91 0.03
C PRO A 148 32.46 -1.78 -0.11
N LYS A 149 32.38 -2.92 0.58
CA LYS A 149 31.23 -3.83 0.56
C LYS A 149 30.22 -3.46 1.64
N LYS A 150 28.94 -3.78 1.40
CA LYS A 150 27.89 -3.65 2.41
C LYS A 150 28.26 -4.44 3.67
N LYS A 151 27.89 -3.92 4.83
CA LYS A 151 28.13 -4.56 6.13
C LYS A 151 26.83 -4.62 6.94
N ALA A 152 26.53 -5.81 7.43
CA ALA A 152 25.45 -6.05 8.39
C ALA A 152 25.98 -5.88 9.81
N ILE A 153 25.28 -5.11 10.64
CA ILE A 153 25.63 -4.86 12.05
C ILE A 153 24.44 -5.29 12.90
N PRO A 154 24.57 -6.33 13.73
CA PRO A 154 23.53 -6.69 14.70
C PRO A 154 23.27 -5.53 15.67
N VAL A 155 21.99 -5.27 16.00
CA VAL A 155 21.63 -4.20 16.93
C VAL A 155 22.28 -4.36 18.29
N ALA A 156 22.46 -5.58 18.77
CA ALA A 156 23.17 -5.88 20.01
C ALA A 156 24.65 -5.39 20.00
N ALA A 157 25.24 -5.15 18.84
CA ALA A 157 26.61 -4.65 18.67
C ALA A 157 26.70 -3.13 18.45
N LEU A 158 25.58 -2.41 18.45
CA LEU A 158 25.56 -0.94 18.20
C LEU A 158 26.23 -0.11 19.31
N GLY A 159 26.53 -0.71 20.45
CA GLY A 159 27.38 -0.09 21.50
C GLY A 159 28.88 -0.10 21.18
N THR A 160 29.29 -0.82 20.15
CA THR A 160 30.68 -0.89 19.71
C THR A 160 30.91 0.15 18.60
N PRO A 161 31.95 0.99 18.65
CA PRO A 161 32.24 1.95 17.59
C PRO A 161 32.37 1.27 16.23
N VAL A 162 31.65 1.80 15.24
CA VAL A 162 31.73 1.36 13.85
C VAL A 162 32.32 2.51 13.04
N GLU A 163 33.47 2.29 12.46
CA GLU A 163 34.09 3.27 11.56
C GLU A 163 33.38 3.24 10.20
N ALA A 164 32.81 4.36 9.81
CA ALA A 164 32.28 4.60 8.48
C ALA A 164 32.81 5.93 7.96
N TRP A 165 33.39 5.90 6.75
CA TRP A 165 33.97 7.05 6.09
C TRP A 165 33.31 7.21 4.72
N GLY A 166 33.00 8.43 4.34
CA GLY A 166 32.47 8.78 3.02
C GLY A 166 31.36 9.82 3.09
N GLU A 167 30.87 10.22 1.91
CA GLU A 167 29.72 11.10 1.79
C GLU A 167 28.45 10.35 2.16
N ILE A 168 27.67 10.90 3.10
CA ILE A 168 26.29 10.49 3.37
C ILE A 168 25.41 11.28 2.40
N ALA A 169 24.67 10.59 1.54
CA ALA A 169 23.65 11.25 0.73
C ALA A 169 22.58 11.82 1.67
N ALA A 170 22.34 13.13 1.57
CA ALA A 170 21.24 13.81 2.26
C ALA A 170 19.92 13.49 1.59
#